data_976f2e564c6a31d47cdf9d6ed4727b19
#
_entry.id   976f2e564c6a31d47cdf9d6ed4727b19
#
_cell.length_a   1.000
_cell.length_b   1.000
_cell.length_c   1.000
_cell.angle_alpha   90.00
_cell.angle_beta   90.00
_cell.angle_gamma   90.00
#
_symmetry.space_group_name_H-M   'P 1'
#
loop_
_entity.id
_entity.type
_entity.pdbx_description
1 polymer ?
#
loop_
_entity_poly.entity_id
_entity_poly.type
_entity_poly.pdbx_seq_one_letter_code
_entity_poly.pdbx_strand_id
1 'polypeptide(L)'
;MKKTIISCVLFLTAVTAFSQTPMKTATEAKLSASDLAVKIADRILATTTYEFKNTKTGKTYKSVKNLPVDMNVKVACKYNNWHYTNGVTHIALMELADKTGAKKYDDYVLKNMNFVFNEGNLDFFKKQYDQAMKNEGWYGVRKLSWHMIFRGKRLDDNGPMGASLIDLQMKHPNNSFLNYINETAEHLNYGEPRLADGTIARIWPHENTIWADDAFMAISFLARMAKMTGDMSYINDAANQVIKYHKYLWCPEKRILYHCYHTDTDEHGVAHWSRANGWVFMATADLLAVMPQNHPMRPEVLECFRRQCSGVVRYQGKNGLWHQLLDKEDSYEEITGTAMFVFGIARGVKHGWLHPDFIYAAEQGLKGMMTLMSDKGDVTKICVGTGIMPSPAYYYNRPTQENDPMGEGPVLRALIEMMDAPKYTEIKAEQQYDKIVVKK
;
A
#
# COMPACT_ATOMS: atom_id res chain seq x y z
N MET A 1 -42.55 -26.88 -57.21
CA MET A 1 -42.59 -26.95 -55.77
C MET A 1 -41.36 -27.77 -55.30
N LYS A 2 -40.27 -27.11 -54.92
CA LYS A 2 -39.08 -27.75 -54.38
C LYS A 2 -39.07 -27.46 -52.83
N LYS A 3 -39.14 -28.54 -52.03
CA LYS A 3 -39.04 -28.47 -50.59
C LYS A 3 -37.57 -28.41 -50.18
N THR A 4 -37.15 -27.33 -49.57
CA THR A 4 -35.82 -27.17 -48.96
C THR A 4 -35.92 -27.66 -47.51
N ILE A 5 -35.16 -28.72 -47.22
CA ILE A 5 -35.00 -29.24 -45.83
C ILE A 5 -33.86 -28.48 -45.18
N ILE A 6 -34.16 -27.71 -44.15
CA ILE A 6 -33.16 -27.06 -43.30
C ILE A 6 -32.78 -28.03 -42.18
N SER A 7 -31.54 -28.52 -42.22
CA SER A 7 -30.99 -29.38 -41.18
C SER A 7 -30.38 -28.48 -40.10
N CYS A 8 -31.04 -28.41 -38.93
CA CYS A 8 -30.47 -27.79 -37.73
C CYS A 8 -29.46 -28.73 -37.12
N VAL A 9 -28.18 -28.39 -37.23
CA VAL A 9 -27.12 -29.03 -36.45
C VAL A 9 -27.02 -28.36 -35.08
N LEU A 10 -27.49 -29.04 -34.04
CA LEU A 10 -27.28 -28.64 -32.66
C LEU A 10 -25.80 -28.91 -32.29
N PHE A 11 -25.00 -27.86 -32.13
CA PHE A 11 -23.73 -27.96 -31.44
C PHE A 11 -23.97 -28.00 -29.93
N LEU A 12 -23.89 -29.18 -29.31
CA LEU A 12 -23.73 -29.31 -27.87
C LEU A 12 -22.28 -28.95 -27.53
N THR A 13 -22.06 -27.73 -27.05
CA THR A 13 -20.82 -27.38 -26.37
C THR A 13 -20.88 -27.96 -24.96
N ALA A 14 -20.17 -29.04 -24.72
CA ALA A 14 -19.90 -29.56 -23.37
C ALA A 14 -19.07 -28.51 -22.61
N VAL A 15 -19.74 -27.73 -21.77
CA VAL A 15 -19.06 -26.92 -20.74
C VAL A 15 -18.56 -27.90 -19.69
N THR A 16 -17.30 -28.29 -19.76
CA THR A 16 -16.63 -28.95 -18.65
C THR A 16 -16.49 -27.93 -17.53
N ALA A 17 -17.42 -27.97 -16.59
CA ALA A 17 -17.28 -27.31 -15.31
C ALA A 17 -16.10 -27.95 -14.58
N PHE A 18 -14.92 -27.32 -14.63
CA PHE A 18 -13.86 -27.62 -13.71
C PHE A 18 -14.38 -27.28 -12.31
N SER A 19 -14.77 -28.30 -11.54
CA SER A 19 -14.98 -28.18 -10.12
C SER A 19 -13.65 -27.78 -9.48
N GLN A 20 -13.42 -26.47 -9.33
CA GLN A 20 -12.31 -26.03 -8.51
C GLN A 20 -12.64 -26.45 -7.07
N THR A 21 -11.79 -27.28 -6.50
CA THR A 21 -11.85 -27.58 -5.07
C THR A 21 -11.86 -26.25 -4.31
N PRO A 22 -12.79 -26.02 -3.39
CA PRO A 22 -12.84 -24.77 -2.64
C PRO A 22 -11.48 -24.47 -2.01
N MET A 23 -11.02 -23.25 -2.09
CA MET A 23 -9.78 -22.80 -1.48
C MET A 23 -9.85 -23.00 0.04
N LYS A 24 -8.93 -23.82 0.61
CA LYS A 24 -8.81 -23.93 2.05
C LYS A 24 -8.27 -22.62 2.62
N THR A 25 -9.02 -21.99 3.52
CA THR A 25 -8.63 -20.73 4.14
C THR A 25 -7.53 -20.91 5.19
N ALA A 26 -6.82 -19.81 5.48
CA ALA A 26 -5.83 -19.78 6.56
C ALA A 26 -6.45 -20.07 7.93
N THR A 27 -7.70 -19.65 8.14
CA THR A 27 -8.47 -19.94 9.36
C THR A 27 -8.73 -21.45 9.52
N GLU A 28 -9.19 -22.11 8.48
CA GLU A 28 -9.40 -23.57 8.48
C GLU A 28 -8.11 -24.35 8.68
N ALA A 29 -6.99 -23.81 8.18
CA ALA A 29 -5.65 -24.39 8.38
C ALA A 29 -5.04 -24.04 9.75
N LYS A 30 -5.66 -23.17 10.55
CA LYS A 30 -5.17 -22.69 11.86
C LYS A 30 -3.77 -22.09 11.78
N LEU A 31 -3.47 -21.34 10.71
CA LEU A 31 -2.18 -20.67 10.55
C LEU A 31 -2.08 -19.48 11.49
N SER A 32 -0.85 -19.18 11.94
CA SER A 32 -0.55 -17.94 12.67
C SER A 32 -0.29 -16.78 11.72
N ALA A 33 -0.27 -15.55 12.27
CA ALA A 33 0.14 -14.37 11.52
C ALA A 33 1.57 -14.51 10.95
N SER A 34 2.46 -15.14 11.72
CA SER A 34 3.84 -15.42 11.29
C SER A 34 3.88 -16.39 10.11
N ASP A 35 3.12 -17.51 10.18
CA ASP A 35 3.08 -18.48 9.08
C ASP A 35 2.60 -17.84 7.78
N LEU A 36 1.55 -17.01 7.88
CA LEU A 36 0.99 -16.33 6.72
C LEU A 36 1.96 -15.29 6.14
N ALA A 37 2.60 -14.48 6.98
CA ALA A 37 3.56 -13.49 6.51
C ALA A 37 4.71 -14.16 5.74
N VAL A 38 5.26 -15.27 6.28
CA VAL A 38 6.30 -16.07 5.61
C VAL A 38 5.80 -16.64 4.29
N LYS A 39 4.60 -17.25 4.26
CA LYS A 39 4.05 -17.84 3.03
C LYS A 39 3.81 -16.81 1.93
N ILE A 40 3.24 -15.65 2.26
CA ILE A 40 3.02 -14.54 1.31
C ILE A 40 4.36 -14.03 0.79
N ALA A 41 5.31 -13.76 1.68
CA ALA A 41 6.63 -13.27 1.31
C ALA A 41 7.37 -14.27 0.42
N ASP A 42 7.42 -15.54 0.79
CA ASP A 42 8.09 -16.59 0.01
C ASP A 42 7.45 -16.75 -1.39
N ARG A 43 6.13 -16.64 -1.50
CA ARG A 43 5.44 -16.64 -2.80
C ARG A 43 5.85 -15.44 -3.66
N ILE A 44 5.93 -14.24 -3.09
CA ILE A 44 6.41 -13.03 -3.79
C ILE A 44 7.82 -13.27 -4.33
N LEU A 45 8.72 -13.77 -3.50
CA LEU A 45 10.10 -14.09 -3.90
C LEU A 45 10.13 -15.11 -5.04
N ALA A 46 9.37 -16.19 -4.91
CA ALA A 46 9.35 -17.30 -5.88
C ALA A 46 8.74 -16.92 -7.24
N THR A 47 7.83 -15.94 -7.26
CA THR A 47 7.14 -15.50 -8.48
C THR A 47 7.81 -14.31 -9.17
N THR A 48 8.83 -13.72 -8.55
CA THR A 48 9.55 -12.58 -9.11
C THR A 48 10.55 -13.03 -10.18
N THR A 49 10.48 -12.43 -11.37
CA THR A 49 11.44 -12.66 -12.44
C THR A 49 12.25 -11.41 -12.76
N TYR A 50 13.47 -11.61 -13.23
CA TYR A 50 14.43 -10.58 -13.66
C TYR A 50 14.77 -10.70 -15.15
N GLU A 51 14.03 -11.52 -15.88
CA GLU A 51 14.24 -11.72 -17.30
C GLU A 51 13.52 -10.66 -18.13
N PHE A 52 14.19 -10.20 -19.18
CA PHE A 52 13.58 -9.36 -20.19
C PHE A 52 12.93 -10.26 -21.26
N LYS A 53 11.72 -9.92 -21.67
CA LYS A 53 11.01 -10.64 -22.73
C LYS A 53 10.58 -9.69 -23.83
N ASN A 54 10.89 -10.04 -25.05
CA ASN A 54 10.30 -9.37 -26.21
C ASN A 54 8.86 -9.88 -26.40
N THR A 55 7.90 -9.00 -26.19
CA THR A 55 6.45 -9.35 -26.23
C THR A 55 5.93 -9.70 -27.62
N LYS A 56 6.67 -9.32 -28.68
CA LYS A 56 6.32 -9.64 -30.07
C LYS A 56 6.85 -11.02 -30.49
N THR A 57 8.10 -11.30 -30.14
CA THR A 57 8.81 -12.52 -30.65
C THR A 57 8.81 -13.64 -29.62
N GLY A 58 8.48 -13.34 -28.33
CA GLY A 58 8.59 -14.28 -27.23
C GLY A 58 10.03 -14.54 -26.76
N LYS A 59 11.04 -13.98 -27.42
CA LYS A 59 12.45 -14.17 -27.07
C LYS A 59 12.75 -13.57 -25.70
N THR A 60 13.48 -14.30 -24.85
CA THR A 60 13.93 -13.85 -23.52
C THR A 60 15.41 -13.50 -23.53
N TYR A 61 15.80 -12.57 -22.66
CA TYR A 61 17.17 -12.12 -22.48
C TYR A 61 17.47 -11.97 -20.99
N LYS A 62 18.64 -12.40 -20.56
CA LYS A 62 19.12 -12.23 -19.17
C LYS A 62 19.71 -10.86 -18.91
N SER A 63 20.08 -10.12 -19.96
CA SER A 63 20.67 -8.80 -19.89
C SER A 63 20.26 -7.98 -21.12
N VAL A 64 20.13 -6.68 -20.93
CA VAL A 64 19.90 -5.69 -22.00
C VAL A 64 21.18 -4.97 -22.42
N LYS A 65 22.31 -5.29 -21.78
CA LYS A 65 23.63 -4.73 -22.16
C LYS A 65 23.90 -5.05 -23.65
N ASN A 66 24.17 -4.02 -24.44
CA ASN A 66 24.38 -4.08 -25.85
C ASN A 66 23.17 -4.45 -26.73
N LEU A 67 21.96 -4.52 -26.16
CA LEU A 67 20.76 -4.64 -27.00
C LEU A 67 20.40 -3.27 -27.60
N PRO A 68 19.96 -3.23 -28.85
CA PRO A 68 19.33 -2.03 -29.39
C PRO A 68 18.02 -1.76 -28.64
N VAL A 69 17.66 -0.47 -28.55
CA VAL A 69 16.40 -0.08 -27.90
C VAL A 69 15.23 -0.69 -28.69
N ASP A 70 14.44 -1.51 -27.99
CA ASP A 70 13.23 -2.13 -28.53
C ASP A 70 12.09 -1.98 -27.52
N MET A 71 11.03 -1.29 -27.94
CA MET A 71 9.85 -1.00 -27.11
C MET A 71 9.07 -2.25 -26.70
N ASN A 72 9.32 -3.40 -27.36
CA ASN A 72 8.69 -4.67 -27.03
C ASN A 72 9.48 -5.47 -25.99
N VAL A 73 10.72 -5.08 -25.67
CA VAL A 73 11.53 -5.74 -24.62
C VAL A 73 11.15 -5.18 -23.26
N LYS A 74 10.59 -6.01 -22.42
CA LYS A 74 10.04 -5.63 -21.09
C LYS A 74 10.40 -6.65 -20.02
N VAL A 75 10.40 -6.21 -18.77
CA VAL A 75 10.33 -7.09 -17.61
C VAL A 75 8.84 -7.34 -17.31
N ALA A 76 8.39 -8.57 -17.52
CA ALA A 76 6.98 -8.93 -17.33
C ALA A 76 6.76 -9.47 -15.90
N CYS A 77 6.97 -8.63 -14.89
CA CYS A 77 6.79 -9.00 -13.50
C CYS A 77 6.24 -7.84 -12.69
N LYS A 78 5.10 -8.04 -12.04
CA LYS A 78 4.46 -7.01 -11.22
C LYS A 78 5.27 -6.66 -9.95
N TYR A 79 6.06 -7.59 -9.44
CA TYR A 79 6.92 -7.38 -8.26
C TYR A 79 8.30 -6.81 -8.59
N ASN A 80 8.65 -6.75 -9.88
CA ASN A 80 9.89 -6.16 -10.36
C ASN A 80 9.56 -4.99 -11.30
N ASN A 81 9.08 -3.91 -10.72
CA ASN A 81 8.68 -2.68 -11.41
C ASN A 81 8.73 -1.50 -10.44
N TRP A 82 8.96 -0.29 -10.95
CA TRP A 82 8.88 0.93 -10.15
C TRP A 82 7.44 1.38 -9.99
N HIS A 83 6.86 1.08 -8.84
CA HIS A 83 5.48 1.42 -8.49
C HIS A 83 5.33 1.53 -6.97
N TYR A 84 4.55 2.48 -6.47
CA TYR A 84 4.38 2.69 -5.03
C TYR A 84 4.00 1.42 -4.26
N THR A 85 3.21 0.55 -4.86
CA THR A 85 2.80 -0.72 -4.25
C THR A 85 3.97 -1.64 -3.95
N ASN A 86 4.97 -1.68 -4.85
CA ASN A 86 6.21 -2.41 -4.59
C ASN A 86 7.03 -1.74 -3.49
N GLY A 87 7.02 -0.40 -3.39
CA GLY A 87 7.65 0.31 -2.28
C GLY A 87 7.09 -0.12 -0.92
N VAL A 88 5.76 -0.20 -0.80
CA VAL A 88 5.10 -0.70 0.42
C VAL A 88 5.46 -2.17 0.69
N THR A 89 5.48 -3.01 -0.34
CA THR A 89 5.88 -4.42 -0.23
C THR A 89 7.35 -4.57 0.19
N HIS A 90 8.25 -3.75 -0.35
CA HIS A 90 9.68 -3.74 0.03
C HIS A 90 9.85 -3.34 1.50
N ILE A 91 9.16 -2.30 1.96
CA ILE A 91 9.14 -1.91 3.38
C ILE A 91 8.69 -3.11 4.23
N ALA A 92 7.58 -3.75 3.89
CA ALA A 92 7.06 -4.91 4.61
C ALA A 92 8.04 -6.09 4.64
N LEU A 93 8.71 -6.37 3.53
CA LEU A 93 9.70 -7.45 3.46
C LEU A 93 10.92 -7.17 4.34
N MET A 94 11.42 -5.91 4.38
CA MET A 94 12.50 -5.53 5.28
C MET A 94 12.05 -5.55 6.75
N GLU A 95 10.82 -5.12 7.07
CA GLU A 95 10.22 -5.28 8.40
C GLU A 95 10.12 -6.77 8.80
N LEU A 96 9.77 -7.66 7.85
CA LEU A 96 9.74 -9.11 8.09
C LEU A 96 11.13 -9.70 8.33
N ALA A 97 12.15 -9.24 7.58
CA ALA A 97 13.54 -9.63 7.80
C ALA A 97 14.01 -9.26 9.20
N ASP A 98 13.75 -8.01 9.63
CA ASP A 98 14.10 -7.53 10.97
C ASP A 98 13.36 -8.31 12.07
N LYS A 99 12.09 -8.65 11.83
CA LYS A 99 11.25 -9.37 12.78
C LYS A 99 11.64 -10.84 12.97
N THR A 100 12.04 -11.50 11.89
CA THR A 100 12.30 -12.95 11.87
C THR A 100 13.78 -13.32 11.85
N GLY A 101 14.67 -12.36 11.57
CA GLY A 101 16.09 -12.60 11.31
C GLY A 101 16.36 -13.25 9.94
N ALA A 102 15.35 -13.40 9.08
CA ALA A 102 15.46 -14.08 7.79
C ALA A 102 15.99 -13.13 6.69
N LYS A 103 17.31 -13.07 6.51
CA LYS A 103 18.00 -12.18 5.55
C LYS A 103 17.49 -12.28 4.12
N LYS A 104 16.91 -13.42 3.70
CA LYS A 104 16.41 -13.60 2.33
C LYS A 104 15.43 -12.51 1.87
N TYR A 105 14.72 -11.87 2.79
CA TYR A 105 13.78 -10.80 2.47
C TYR A 105 14.48 -9.47 2.22
N ASP A 106 15.51 -9.12 3.01
CA ASP A 106 16.39 -7.98 2.73
C ASP A 106 17.15 -8.18 1.41
N ASP A 107 17.73 -9.38 1.21
CA ASP A 107 18.46 -9.74 -0.02
C ASP A 107 17.57 -9.63 -1.26
N TYR A 108 16.28 -9.97 -1.14
CA TYR A 108 15.31 -9.79 -2.22
C TYR A 108 15.13 -8.30 -2.59
N VAL A 109 14.94 -7.42 -1.59
CA VAL A 109 14.77 -5.98 -1.85
C VAL A 109 16.05 -5.40 -2.46
N LEU A 110 17.21 -5.76 -1.91
CA LEU A 110 18.52 -5.36 -2.43
C LEU A 110 18.70 -5.82 -3.91
N LYS A 111 18.29 -7.04 -4.23
CA LYS A 111 18.36 -7.58 -5.59
C LYS A 111 17.46 -6.80 -6.56
N ASN A 112 16.23 -6.45 -6.14
CA ASN A 112 15.33 -5.63 -6.95
C ASN A 112 15.92 -4.24 -7.24
N MET A 113 16.45 -3.58 -6.22
CA MET A 113 17.05 -2.25 -6.38
C MET A 113 18.33 -2.31 -7.21
N ASN A 114 19.20 -3.26 -6.96
CA ASN A 114 20.40 -3.46 -7.77
C ASN A 114 20.06 -3.82 -9.24
N PHE A 115 18.92 -4.46 -9.49
CA PHE A 115 18.49 -4.74 -10.87
C PHE A 115 18.19 -3.46 -11.64
N VAL A 116 17.47 -2.51 -11.04
CA VAL A 116 17.14 -1.26 -11.75
C VAL A 116 18.32 -0.29 -11.82
N PHE A 117 19.10 -0.18 -10.73
CA PHE A 117 20.25 0.72 -10.67
C PHE A 117 21.54 0.12 -11.26
N ASN A 118 21.47 -1.11 -11.80
CA ASN A 118 22.58 -1.74 -12.51
C ASN A 118 22.91 -0.96 -13.79
N GLU A 119 24.21 -0.90 -14.10
CA GLU A 119 24.67 -0.38 -15.38
C GLU A 119 24.02 -1.09 -16.56
N GLY A 120 23.51 -0.34 -17.48
CA GLY A 120 22.85 -0.82 -18.69
C GLY A 120 21.35 -1.04 -18.54
N ASN A 121 20.82 -1.46 -17.37
CA ASN A 121 19.36 -1.60 -17.20
C ASN A 121 18.70 -0.23 -17.09
N LEU A 122 19.19 0.63 -16.20
CA LEU A 122 18.66 1.98 -16.04
C LEU A 122 18.78 2.79 -17.34
N ASP A 123 19.93 2.73 -18.01
CA ASP A 123 20.16 3.38 -19.30
C ASP A 123 19.23 2.84 -20.39
N PHE A 124 19.03 1.52 -20.46
CA PHE A 124 18.10 0.91 -21.42
C PHE A 124 16.66 1.38 -21.20
N PHE A 125 16.18 1.36 -19.94
CA PHE A 125 14.84 1.85 -19.61
C PHE A 125 14.69 3.35 -19.89
N LYS A 126 15.72 4.15 -19.62
CA LYS A 126 15.71 5.60 -19.92
C LYS A 126 15.61 5.86 -21.42
N LYS A 127 16.38 5.16 -22.24
CA LYS A 127 16.30 5.25 -23.70
C LYS A 127 14.92 4.82 -24.22
N GLN A 128 14.34 3.75 -23.67
CA GLN A 128 12.96 3.38 -24.01
C GLN A 128 11.97 4.51 -23.64
N TYR A 129 12.10 5.08 -22.44
CA TYR A 129 11.25 6.16 -21.97
C TYR A 129 11.33 7.38 -22.91
N ASP A 130 12.55 7.84 -23.24
CA ASP A 130 12.76 9.01 -24.08
C ASP A 130 12.22 8.78 -25.51
N GLN A 131 12.45 7.60 -26.07
CA GLN A 131 11.93 7.24 -27.37
C GLN A 131 10.39 7.17 -27.39
N ALA A 132 9.76 6.60 -26.32
CA ALA A 132 8.32 6.56 -26.22
C ALA A 132 7.71 7.96 -26.06
N MET A 133 8.31 8.81 -25.21
CA MET A 133 7.88 10.20 -25.05
C MET A 133 7.94 10.97 -26.37
N LYS A 134 9.01 10.80 -27.14
CA LYS A 134 9.18 11.45 -28.45
C LYS A 134 8.13 11.00 -29.47
N ASN A 135 7.82 9.70 -29.52
CA ASN A 135 7.00 9.11 -30.59
C ASN A 135 5.51 9.09 -30.26
N GLU A 136 5.13 8.76 -29.02
CA GLU A 136 3.75 8.51 -28.61
C GLU A 136 3.34 9.28 -27.34
N GLY A 137 4.25 10.09 -26.80
CA GLY A 137 4.03 10.81 -25.56
C GLY A 137 3.73 9.86 -24.38
N TRP A 138 2.93 10.32 -23.45
CA TRP A 138 2.57 9.53 -22.26
C TRP A 138 1.87 8.20 -22.61
N TYR A 139 1.12 8.13 -23.70
CA TYR A 139 0.45 6.90 -24.11
C TYR A 139 1.45 5.77 -24.44
N GLY A 140 2.58 6.09 -25.05
CA GLY A 140 3.66 5.13 -25.30
C GLY A 140 4.39 4.72 -24.03
N VAL A 141 4.74 5.70 -23.19
CA VAL A 141 5.49 5.50 -21.95
C VAL A 141 4.78 4.56 -20.98
N ARG A 142 3.48 4.72 -20.77
CA ARG A 142 2.70 3.88 -19.84
C ARG A 142 2.67 2.39 -20.18
N LYS A 143 3.11 2.01 -21.37
CA LYS A 143 3.23 0.61 -21.82
C LYS A 143 4.56 -0.04 -21.42
N LEU A 144 5.52 0.73 -20.91
CA LEU A 144 6.87 0.28 -20.58
C LEU A 144 6.96 -0.20 -19.13
N SER A 145 7.90 -1.11 -18.85
CA SER A 145 8.32 -1.42 -17.49
C SER A 145 9.19 -0.29 -16.93
N TRP A 146 9.18 -0.11 -15.61
CA TRP A 146 10.05 0.81 -14.88
C TRP A 146 9.90 2.31 -15.24
N HIS A 147 8.93 2.68 -16.06
CA HIS A 147 8.80 4.04 -16.57
C HIS A 147 8.58 5.11 -15.50
N MET A 148 8.00 4.73 -14.36
CA MET A 148 7.67 5.68 -13.28
C MET A 148 8.92 6.25 -12.61
N ILE A 149 10.04 5.54 -12.61
CA ILE A 149 11.31 6.06 -12.07
C ILE A 149 11.79 7.35 -12.80
N PHE A 150 11.43 7.51 -14.09
CA PHE A 150 11.83 8.66 -14.89
C PHE A 150 10.78 9.77 -14.93
N ARG A 151 9.55 9.47 -14.53
CA ARG A 151 8.51 10.49 -14.42
C ARG A 151 8.78 11.45 -13.27
N GLY A 152 9.11 10.94 -12.11
CA GLY A 152 9.70 11.64 -10.97
C GLY A 152 8.98 12.86 -10.40
N LYS A 153 7.72 13.10 -10.82
CA LYS A 153 6.99 14.34 -10.52
C LYS A 153 5.65 14.09 -9.80
N ARG A 154 5.47 12.92 -9.24
CA ARG A 154 4.27 12.56 -8.48
C ARG A 154 4.65 11.75 -7.26
N LEU A 155 3.95 11.94 -6.17
CA LEU A 155 4.16 11.19 -4.95
C LEU A 155 4.01 9.67 -5.14
N ASP A 156 3.07 9.23 -5.99
CA ASP A 156 2.94 7.81 -6.37
C ASP A 156 4.22 7.22 -7.00
N ASP A 157 5.05 8.06 -7.66
CA ASP A 157 6.28 7.60 -8.30
C ASP A 157 7.47 7.57 -7.34
N ASN A 158 7.54 8.53 -6.43
CA ASN A 158 8.70 8.81 -5.61
C ASN A 158 8.56 8.32 -4.17
N GLY A 159 7.39 8.50 -3.58
CA GLY A 159 7.19 8.38 -2.14
C GLY A 159 7.52 7.00 -1.59
N PRO A 160 6.66 5.96 -1.72
CA PRO A 160 6.92 4.67 -1.09
C PRO A 160 8.12 3.91 -1.66
N MET A 161 8.44 4.08 -2.96
CA MET A 161 9.67 3.51 -3.53
C MET A 161 10.91 4.18 -2.95
N GLY A 162 10.91 5.53 -2.85
CA GLY A 162 11.97 6.28 -2.16
C GLY A 162 12.05 5.94 -0.68
N ALA A 163 10.93 5.79 0.01
CA ALA A 163 10.87 5.37 1.40
C ALA A 163 11.52 3.98 1.62
N SER A 164 11.20 3.00 0.77
CA SER A 164 11.84 1.69 0.82
C SER A 164 13.34 1.75 0.49
N LEU A 165 13.72 2.64 -0.42
CA LEU A 165 15.14 2.85 -0.78
C LEU A 165 15.94 3.49 0.37
N ILE A 166 15.31 4.36 1.19
CA ILE A 166 15.95 4.91 2.40
C ILE A 166 16.20 3.80 3.43
N ASP A 167 15.21 2.94 3.70
CA ASP A 167 15.38 1.81 4.61
C ASP A 167 16.52 0.89 4.12
N LEU A 168 16.59 0.63 2.82
CA LEU A 168 17.65 -0.16 2.20
C LEU A 168 19.02 0.56 2.26
N GLN A 169 19.07 1.87 2.00
CA GLN A 169 20.30 2.69 2.08
C GLN A 169 20.92 2.66 3.47
N MET A 170 20.11 2.66 4.53
CA MET A 170 20.60 2.54 5.90
C MET A 170 21.20 1.17 6.20
N LYS A 171 20.74 0.11 5.54
CA LYS A 171 21.27 -1.26 5.68
C LYS A 171 22.43 -1.57 4.72
N HIS A 172 22.34 -1.07 3.49
CA HIS A 172 23.25 -1.34 2.37
C HIS A 172 23.60 -0.05 1.63
N PRO A 173 24.53 0.77 2.16
CA PRO A 173 24.87 2.06 1.55
C PRO A 173 25.31 1.94 0.09
N ASN A 174 24.73 2.76 -0.80
CA ASN A 174 24.99 2.79 -2.22
C ASN A 174 24.80 4.21 -2.77
N ASN A 175 25.77 4.74 -3.51
CA ASN A 175 25.71 6.10 -4.04
C ASN A 175 24.56 6.31 -5.04
N SER A 176 24.21 5.31 -5.85
CA SER A 176 23.09 5.42 -6.78
C SER A 176 21.76 5.52 -6.04
N PHE A 177 21.61 4.80 -4.93
CA PHE A 177 20.44 4.91 -4.06
C PHE A 177 20.37 6.29 -3.41
N LEU A 178 21.50 6.75 -2.85
CA LEU A 178 21.57 8.05 -2.19
C LEU A 178 21.27 9.21 -3.15
N ASN A 179 21.78 9.16 -4.39
CA ASN A 179 21.48 10.17 -5.40
C ASN A 179 19.97 10.26 -5.68
N TYR A 180 19.31 9.11 -5.90
CA TYR A 180 17.86 9.09 -6.13
C TYR A 180 17.06 9.58 -4.91
N ILE A 181 17.48 9.20 -3.70
CA ILE A 181 16.87 9.68 -2.44
C ILE A 181 16.97 11.21 -2.34
N ASN A 182 18.15 11.78 -2.64
CA ASN A 182 18.35 13.22 -2.60
C ASN A 182 17.52 13.96 -3.65
N GLU A 183 17.44 13.47 -4.87
CA GLU A 183 16.57 14.02 -5.93
C GLU A 183 15.09 13.97 -5.52
N THR A 184 14.66 12.90 -4.89
CA THR A 184 13.28 12.79 -4.36
C THR A 184 13.05 13.77 -3.22
N ALA A 185 14.01 13.93 -2.30
CA ALA A 185 13.91 14.88 -1.20
C ALA A 185 13.85 16.33 -1.70
N GLU A 186 14.67 16.69 -2.69
CA GLU A 186 14.63 18.00 -3.35
C GLU A 186 13.26 18.24 -4.00
N HIS A 187 12.72 17.24 -4.71
CA HIS A 187 11.39 17.38 -5.31
C HIS A 187 10.29 17.57 -4.26
N LEU A 188 10.27 16.78 -3.17
CA LEU A 188 9.26 16.93 -2.12
C LEU A 188 9.35 18.30 -1.42
N ASN A 189 10.56 18.81 -1.21
CA ASN A 189 10.77 20.07 -0.52
C ASN A 189 10.42 21.28 -1.38
N TYR A 190 10.71 21.24 -2.69
CA TYR A 190 10.69 22.42 -3.55
C TYR A 190 9.86 22.26 -4.84
N GLY A 191 9.57 21.06 -5.27
CA GLY A 191 8.91 20.76 -6.53
C GLY A 191 7.49 20.19 -6.41
N GLU A 192 7.14 19.61 -5.24
CA GLU A 192 5.81 19.04 -5.04
C GLU A 192 4.76 20.16 -4.88
N PRO A 193 3.65 20.12 -5.63
CA PRO A 193 2.61 21.12 -5.56
C PRO A 193 1.99 21.21 -4.16
N ARG A 194 1.84 22.45 -3.69
CA ARG A 194 1.26 22.74 -2.36
C ARG A 194 0.29 23.89 -2.44
N LEU A 195 -0.74 23.85 -1.63
CA LEU A 195 -1.62 24.99 -1.38
C LEU A 195 -0.88 26.12 -0.65
N ALA A 196 -1.48 27.28 -0.56
CA ALA A 196 -0.90 28.44 0.12
C ALA A 196 -0.57 28.17 1.61
N ASP A 197 -1.29 27.27 2.26
CA ASP A 197 -1.01 26.85 3.64
C ASP A 197 0.06 25.76 3.74
N GLY A 198 0.66 25.33 2.60
CA GLY A 198 1.68 24.30 2.52
C GLY A 198 1.15 22.86 2.49
N THR A 199 -0.17 22.65 2.42
CA THR A 199 -0.76 21.32 2.22
C THR A 199 -0.39 20.79 0.85
N ILE A 200 0.11 19.56 0.77
CA ILE A 200 0.38 18.90 -0.50
C ILE A 200 -0.95 18.65 -1.23
N ALA A 201 -1.00 19.02 -2.52
CA ALA A 201 -2.18 18.90 -3.36
C ALA A 201 -1.80 18.47 -4.78
N ARG A 202 -2.68 17.76 -5.45
CA ARG A 202 -2.45 17.31 -6.83
C ARG A 202 -2.76 18.41 -7.84
N ILE A 203 -2.01 18.39 -8.96
CA ILE A 203 -2.31 19.17 -10.16
C ILE A 203 -3.02 18.33 -11.23
N TRP A 204 -3.16 17.04 -11.00
CA TRP A 204 -3.78 16.09 -11.92
C TRP A 204 -4.47 14.95 -11.13
N PRO A 205 -5.63 14.44 -11.55
CA PRO A 205 -6.42 14.79 -12.75
C PRO A 205 -7.16 16.13 -12.66
N HIS A 206 -7.30 16.70 -11.47
CA HIS A 206 -7.87 18.02 -11.21
C HIS A 206 -6.90 18.80 -10.34
N GLU A 207 -6.62 20.05 -10.73
CA GLU A 207 -5.74 20.93 -9.98
C GLU A 207 -6.32 21.23 -8.59
N ASN A 208 -5.42 21.48 -7.63
CA ASN A 208 -5.78 21.86 -6.27
C ASN A 208 -6.68 20.85 -5.55
N THR A 209 -6.52 19.54 -5.85
CA THR A 209 -7.22 18.48 -5.11
C THR A 209 -6.32 17.85 -4.07
N ILE A 210 -6.87 17.61 -2.88
CA ILE A 210 -6.22 16.87 -1.79
C ILE A 210 -6.77 15.44 -1.81
N TRP A 211 -5.89 14.44 -1.95
CA TRP A 211 -6.24 13.03 -1.89
C TRP A 211 -5.68 12.42 -0.63
N ALA A 212 -6.51 11.66 0.10
CA ALA A 212 -6.08 10.99 1.32
C ALA A 212 -4.89 10.05 1.11
N ASP A 213 -4.78 9.46 -0.08
CA ASP A 213 -3.66 8.57 -0.47
C ASP A 213 -2.30 9.26 -0.36
N ASP A 214 -2.23 10.54 -0.74
CA ASP A 214 -0.98 11.31 -0.78
C ASP A 214 -0.36 11.49 0.61
N ALA A 215 -1.15 11.38 1.68
CA ALA A 215 -0.62 11.38 3.03
C ALA A 215 0.43 10.28 3.23
N PHE A 216 0.13 9.03 2.81
CA PHE A 216 1.10 7.95 2.92
C PHE A 216 2.27 8.15 1.95
N MET A 217 1.98 8.59 0.73
CA MET A 217 3.01 8.77 -0.30
C MET A 217 4.08 9.78 0.13
N ALA A 218 3.70 10.88 0.79
CA ALA A 218 4.64 11.87 1.30
C ALA A 218 5.24 11.47 2.66
N ILE A 219 4.39 11.16 3.64
CA ILE A 219 4.80 11.01 5.05
C ILE A 219 5.70 9.80 5.24
N SER A 220 5.49 8.69 4.49
CA SER A 220 6.34 7.51 4.57
C SER A 220 7.80 7.82 4.19
N PHE A 221 8.01 8.70 3.21
CA PHE A 221 9.32 9.17 2.80
C PHE A 221 9.90 10.17 3.81
N LEU A 222 9.14 11.21 4.20
CA LEU A 222 9.58 12.25 5.12
C LEU A 222 10.00 11.68 6.49
N ALA A 223 9.21 10.77 7.05
CA ALA A 223 9.52 10.11 8.31
C ALA A 223 10.85 9.33 8.26
N ARG A 224 11.14 8.67 7.14
CA ARG A 224 12.40 7.95 6.93
C ARG A 224 13.58 8.86 6.63
N MET A 225 13.37 9.97 5.93
CA MET A 225 14.39 11.01 5.76
C MET A 225 14.84 11.56 7.11
N ALA A 226 13.90 11.89 8.00
CA ALA A 226 14.22 12.32 9.35
C ALA A 226 15.05 11.28 10.12
N LYS A 227 14.66 9.99 10.02
CA LYS A 227 15.42 8.89 10.65
C LYS A 227 16.83 8.75 10.10
N MET A 228 17.01 8.90 8.79
CA MET A 228 18.31 8.75 8.12
C MET A 228 19.22 9.95 8.37
N THR A 229 18.68 11.17 8.33
CA THR A 229 19.47 12.41 8.35
C THR A 229 19.55 13.09 9.72
N GLY A 230 18.59 12.82 10.61
CA GLY A 230 18.40 13.57 11.86
C GLY A 230 17.77 14.96 11.67
N ASP A 231 17.43 15.35 10.45
CA ASP A 231 16.85 16.66 10.16
C ASP A 231 15.35 16.69 10.53
N MET A 232 15.05 17.50 11.55
CA MET A 232 13.70 17.64 12.09
C MET A 232 12.74 18.40 11.16
N SER A 233 13.22 19.06 10.11
CA SER A 233 12.36 19.72 9.12
C SER A 233 11.43 18.71 8.43
N TYR A 234 11.90 17.48 8.19
CA TYR A 234 11.09 16.40 7.65
C TYR A 234 9.98 15.93 8.60
N ILE A 235 10.25 15.88 9.93
CA ILE A 235 9.20 15.58 10.92
C ILE A 235 8.18 16.71 10.98
N ASN A 236 8.64 17.98 10.93
CA ASN A 236 7.76 19.15 10.93
C ASN A 236 6.82 19.12 9.73
N ASP A 237 7.33 18.86 8.52
CA ASP A 237 6.49 18.77 7.33
C ASP A 237 5.52 17.58 7.42
N ALA A 238 5.98 16.38 7.77
CA ALA A 238 5.13 15.21 7.93
C ALA A 238 4.00 15.44 8.95
N ALA A 239 4.29 16.07 10.09
CA ALA A 239 3.30 16.41 11.11
C ALA A 239 2.27 17.43 10.59
N ASN A 240 2.76 18.47 9.90
CA ASN A 240 1.89 19.44 9.23
C ASN A 240 0.96 18.77 8.21
N GLN A 241 1.48 17.82 7.41
CA GLN A 241 0.64 17.12 6.45
C GLN A 241 -0.45 16.29 7.17
N VAL A 242 -0.14 15.54 8.24
CA VAL A 242 -1.17 14.81 9.01
C VAL A 242 -2.28 15.75 9.47
N ILE A 243 -1.92 16.86 10.11
CA ILE A 243 -2.88 17.82 10.68
C ILE A 243 -3.75 18.41 9.57
N LYS A 244 -3.14 18.84 8.46
CA LYS A 244 -3.83 19.48 7.34
C LYS A 244 -4.71 18.52 6.56
N TYR A 245 -4.26 17.27 6.31
CA TYR A 245 -5.11 16.25 5.72
C TYR A 245 -6.34 15.97 6.57
N HIS A 246 -6.19 15.92 7.90
CA HIS A 246 -7.34 15.83 8.79
C HIS A 246 -8.22 17.09 8.77
N LYS A 247 -7.66 18.28 8.63
CA LYS A 247 -8.44 19.52 8.50
C LYS A 247 -9.34 19.50 7.26
N TYR A 248 -8.80 19.08 6.11
CA TYR A 248 -9.50 19.11 4.82
C TYR A 248 -10.42 17.92 4.57
N LEU A 249 -10.07 16.73 5.09
CA LEU A 249 -10.75 15.48 4.73
C LEU A 249 -11.68 14.96 5.82
N TRP A 250 -11.67 15.53 7.02
CA TRP A 250 -12.43 15.01 8.15
C TRP A 250 -13.94 15.22 7.99
N CYS A 251 -14.72 14.14 8.15
CA CYS A 251 -16.17 14.17 8.27
C CYS A 251 -16.56 14.10 9.76
N PRO A 252 -16.98 15.20 10.41
CA PRO A 252 -17.29 15.21 11.84
C PRO A 252 -18.44 14.26 12.22
N GLU A 253 -19.46 14.16 11.36
CA GLU A 253 -20.66 13.38 11.59
C GLU A 253 -20.35 11.87 11.57
N LYS A 254 -19.48 11.44 10.67
CA LYS A 254 -19.10 10.04 10.50
C LYS A 254 -17.80 9.67 11.21
N ARG A 255 -16.99 10.66 11.57
CA ARG A 255 -15.68 10.49 12.26
C ARG A 255 -14.68 9.65 11.44
N ILE A 256 -14.74 9.77 10.12
CA ILE A 256 -13.83 9.17 9.14
C ILE A 256 -13.50 10.20 8.06
N LEU A 257 -12.51 9.90 7.21
CA LEU A 257 -12.05 10.82 6.18
C LEU A 257 -12.79 10.59 4.85
N TYR A 258 -13.05 11.67 4.13
CA TYR A 258 -13.36 11.60 2.70
C TYR A 258 -12.13 11.16 1.90
N HIS A 259 -12.34 10.56 0.73
CA HIS A 259 -11.26 10.18 -0.18
C HIS A 259 -10.49 11.39 -0.71
N CYS A 260 -11.20 12.46 -1.03
CA CYS A 260 -10.61 13.68 -1.55
C CYS A 260 -11.40 14.93 -1.18
N TYR A 261 -10.76 16.08 -1.39
CA TYR A 261 -11.34 17.41 -1.26
C TYR A 261 -10.91 18.28 -2.44
N HIS A 262 -11.84 19.01 -3.03
CA HIS A 262 -11.65 19.94 -4.13
C HIS A 262 -11.60 21.36 -3.57
N THR A 263 -10.43 22.00 -3.59
CA THR A 263 -10.23 23.30 -2.94
C THR A 263 -10.78 24.47 -3.76
N ASP A 264 -10.97 24.27 -5.06
CA ASP A 264 -11.54 25.26 -5.98
C ASP A 264 -13.07 25.41 -5.85
N THR A 265 -13.77 24.30 -5.50
CA THR A 265 -15.22 24.30 -5.29
C THR A 265 -15.61 24.23 -3.81
N ASP A 266 -14.66 24.05 -2.89
CA ASP A 266 -14.89 23.86 -1.45
C ASP A 266 -15.76 22.62 -1.17
N GLU A 267 -15.53 21.51 -1.92
CA GLU A 267 -16.37 20.33 -1.87
C GLU A 267 -15.56 19.07 -1.54
N HIS A 268 -16.13 18.22 -0.68
CA HIS A 268 -15.61 16.89 -0.45
C HIS A 268 -16.01 15.93 -1.58
N GLY A 269 -15.15 14.94 -1.82
CA GLY A 269 -15.52 13.81 -2.66
C GLY A 269 -16.66 12.98 -2.05
N VAL A 270 -17.29 12.14 -2.88
CA VAL A 270 -18.52 11.41 -2.52
C VAL A 270 -18.30 10.17 -1.66
N ALA A 271 -17.06 9.78 -1.39
CA ALA A 271 -16.73 8.46 -0.84
C ALA A 271 -15.86 8.52 0.42
N HIS A 272 -16.21 7.72 1.41
CA HIS A 272 -15.34 7.34 2.52
C HIS A 272 -14.64 6.02 2.21
N TRP A 273 -13.73 6.05 1.23
CA TRP A 273 -13.06 4.87 0.74
C TRP A 273 -12.11 4.28 1.80
N SER A 274 -12.24 2.98 2.05
CA SER A 274 -11.54 2.27 3.12
C SER A 274 -10.02 2.41 3.01
N ARG A 275 -9.44 2.09 1.84
CA ARG A 275 -7.99 2.17 1.62
C ARG A 275 -7.45 3.60 1.75
N ALA A 276 -8.19 4.61 1.31
CA ALA A 276 -7.78 6.01 1.49
C ALA A 276 -7.67 6.39 2.98
N ASN A 277 -8.68 6.02 3.79
CA ASN A 277 -8.62 6.15 5.25
C ASN A 277 -7.44 5.35 5.83
N GLY A 278 -7.20 4.14 5.32
CA GLY A 278 -6.09 3.29 5.73
C GLY A 278 -4.73 3.91 5.46
N TRP A 279 -4.55 4.58 4.32
CA TRP A 279 -3.29 5.26 3.99
C TRP A 279 -2.94 6.36 5.00
N VAL A 280 -3.89 7.24 5.34
CA VAL A 280 -3.68 8.29 6.35
C VAL A 280 -3.36 7.68 7.71
N PHE A 281 -4.09 6.65 8.10
CA PHE A 281 -3.91 5.98 9.39
C PHE A 281 -2.55 5.31 9.51
N MET A 282 -2.12 4.57 8.47
CA MET A 282 -0.81 3.92 8.41
C MET A 282 0.34 4.94 8.39
N ALA A 283 0.21 6.02 7.61
CA ALA A 283 1.19 7.09 7.55
C ALA A 283 1.39 7.78 8.91
N THR A 284 0.28 8.07 9.59
CA THR A 284 0.32 8.69 10.92
C THR A 284 0.99 7.78 11.95
N ALA A 285 0.73 6.45 11.88
CA ALA A 285 1.39 5.48 12.74
C ALA A 285 2.91 5.39 12.46
N ASP A 286 3.33 5.44 11.18
CA ASP A 286 4.76 5.48 10.82
C ASP A 286 5.44 6.75 11.32
N LEU A 287 4.80 7.91 11.19
CA LEU A 287 5.32 9.18 11.71
C LEU A 287 5.46 9.14 13.23
N LEU A 288 4.43 8.73 13.96
CA LEU A 288 4.45 8.67 15.43
C LEU A 288 5.55 7.75 15.97
N ALA A 289 5.92 6.72 15.24
CA ALA A 289 6.98 5.79 15.63
C ALA A 289 8.38 6.44 15.63
N VAL A 290 8.61 7.47 14.80
CA VAL A 290 9.91 8.16 14.69
C VAL A 290 9.90 9.57 15.28
N MET A 291 8.72 10.15 15.49
CA MET A 291 8.53 11.50 16.00
C MET A 291 8.93 11.58 17.49
N PRO A 292 9.81 12.50 17.91
CA PRO A 292 10.21 12.65 19.30
C PRO A 292 9.01 12.85 20.26
N GLN A 293 9.12 12.29 21.46
CA GLN A 293 8.03 12.38 22.47
C GLN A 293 7.71 13.83 22.87
N ASN A 294 8.74 14.69 22.90
CA ASN A 294 8.63 16.11 23.27
C ASN A 294 8.39 17.04 22.07
N HIS A 295 8.12 16.51 20.88
CA HIS A 295 7.88 17.34 19.70
C HIS A 295 6.63 18.19 19.86
N PRO A 296 6.65 19.51 19.58
CA PRO A 296 5.51 20.41 19.84
C PRO A 296 4.19 19.99 19.20
N MET A 297 4.25 19.45 17.98
CA MET A 297 3.07 19.01 17.22
C MET A 297 2.59 17.59 17.57
N ARG A 298 3.35 16.85 18.38
CA ARG A 298 3.00 15.46 18.69
C ARG A 298 1.61 15.29 19.34
N PRO A 299 1.17 16.16 20.26
CA PRO A 299 -0.18 16.04 20.85
C PRO A 299 -1.29 16.11 19.78
N GLU A 300 -1.17 17.01 18.82
CA GLU A 300 -2.16 17.17 17.74
C GLU A 300 -2.14 16.01 16.75
N VAL A 301 -0.97 15.51 16.38
CA VAL A 301 -0.82 14.30 15.54
C VAL A 301 -1.42 13.07 16.25
N LEU A 302 -1.18 12.92 17.55
CA LEU A 302 -1.81 11.86 18.36
C LEU A 302 -3.33 11.98 18.42
N GLU A 303 -3.86 13.20 18.55
CA GLU A 303 -5.31 13.42 18.53
C GLU A 303 -5.90 13.06 17.17
N CYS A 304 -5.26 13.44 16.06
CA CYS A 304 -5.64 13.00 14.72
C CYS A 304 -5.71 11.47 14.62
N PHE A 305 -4.69 10.78 15.10
CA PHE A 305 -4.61 9.33 15.10
C PHE A 305 -5.72 8.68 15.94
N ARG A 306 -5.93 9.16 17.17
CA ARG A 306 -6.93 8.64 18.12
C ARG A 306 -8.36 8.82 17.63
N ARG A 307 -8.68 10.03 17.15
CA ARG A 307 -10.04 10.30 16.64
C ARG A 307 -10.34 9.48 15.39
N GLN A 308 -9.36 9.28 14.47
CA GLN A 308 -9.55 8.44 13.31
C GLN A 308 -9.72 6.97 13.71
N CYS A 309 -8.90 6.46 14.63
CA CYS A 309 -9.07 5.11 15.18
C CYS A 309 -10.47 4.89 15.73
N SER A 310 -10.93 5.79 16.61
CA SER A 310 -12.28 5.73 17.20
C SER A 310 -13.39 5.79 16.15
N GLY A 311 -13.15 6.48 15.03
CA GLY A 311 -14.06 6.54 13.90
C GLY A 311 -14.10 5.23 13.13
N VAL A 312 -12.96 4.74 12.64
CA VAL A 312 -12.93 3.55 11.77
C VAL A 312 -13.40 2.28 12.49
N VAL A 313 -13.12 2.11 13.78
CA VAL A 313 -13.56 0.94 14.55
C VAL A 313 -15.09 0.81 14.58
N ARG A 314 -15.83 1.91 14.51
CA ARG A 314 -17.31 1.89 14.46
C ARG A 314 -17.88 1.24 13.21
N TYR A 315 -17.09 1.17 12.14
CA TYR A 315 -17.47 0.61 10.85
C TYR A 315 -16.92 -0.80 10.60
N GLN A 316 -16.34 -1.43 11.64
CA GLN A 316 -15.90 -2.82 11.54
C GLN A 316 -17.11 -3.75 11.43
N GLY A 317 -17.13 -4.59 10.41
CA GLY A 317 -18.17 -5.61 10.22
C GLY A 317 -18.11 -6.70 11.31
N LYS A 318 -19.20 -7.44 11.49
CA LYS A 318 -19.33 -8.51 12.51
C LYS A 318 -18.30 -9.64 12.33
N ASN A 319 -17.82 -9.85 11.12
CA ASN A 319 -16.77 -10.82 10.80
C ASN A 319 -15.34 -10.25 10.92
N GLY A 320 -15.20 -9.00 11.41
CA GLY A 320 -13.94 -8.32 11.63
C GLY A 320 -13.40 -7.54 10.44
N LEU A 321 -13.97 -7.68 9.25
CA LEU A 321 -13.54 -6.97 8.05
C LEU A 321 -14.16 -5.56 7.99
N TRP A 322 -13.52 -4.66 7.22
CA TRP A 322 -14.08 -3.38 6.83
C TRP A 322 -14.51 -3.42 5.36
N HIS A 323 -15.59 -2.70 5.08
CA HIS A 323 -16.14 -2.59 3.73
C HIS A 323 -15.32 -1.65 2.85
N GLN A 324 -15.42 -1.80 1.53
CA GLN A 324 -14.81 -0.95 0.50
C GLN A 324 -15.13 0.54 0.73
N LEU A 325 -16.38 0.84 1.07
CA LEU A 325 -16.85 2.14 1.54
C LEU A 325 -17.22 2.00 3.01
N LEU A 326 -16.50 2.69 3.90
CA LEU A 326 -16.62 2.49 5.35
C LEU A 326 -18.04 2.69 5.88
N ASP A 327 -18.76 3.67 5.35
CA ASP A 327 -20.11 4.05 5.77
C ASP A 327 -21.23 3.32 4.98
N LYS A 328 -20.87 2.25 4.23
CA LYS A 328 -21.78 1.50 3.36
C LYS A 328 -21.62 0.00 3.59
N GLU A 329 -22.45 -0.55 4.47
CA GLU A 329 -22.44 -1.98 4.82
C GLU A 329 -22.83 -2.90 3.64
N ASP A 330 -23.46 -2.37 2.60
CA ASP A 330 -23.83 -3.06 1.37
C ASP A 330 -22.70 -3.08 0.32
N SER A 331 -21.60 -2.34 0.53
CA SER A 331 -20.40 -2.48 -0.29
C SER A 331 -19.62 -3.74 0.09
N TYR A 332 -18.82 -4.27 -0.82
CA TYR A 332 -18.06 -5.50 -0.54
C TYR A 332 -16.98 -5.28 0.53
N GLU A 333 -16.64 -6.34 1.26
CA GLU A 333 -15.55 -6.38 2.22
C GLU A 333 -14.19 -6.40 1.51
N GLU A 334 -13.24 -5.61 2.01
CA GLU A 334 -12.00 -5.32 1.33
C GLU A 334 -10.79 -5.53 2.26
N ILE A 335 -9.80 -6.31 1.79
CA ILE A 335 -8.70 -6.74 2.63
C ILE A 335 -7.66 -5.63 2.87
N THR A 336 -7.44 -4.70 1.91
CA THR A 336 -6.33 -3.75 2.04
C THR A 336 -6.58 -2.68 3.10
N GLY A 337 -7.77 -2.07 3.09
CA GLY A 337 -8.19 -1.16 4.15
C GLY A 337 -8.24 -1.84 5.51
N THR A 338 -8.78 -3.07 5.55
CA THR A 338 -8.77 -3.90 6.77
C THR A 338 -7.36 -4.08 7.32
N ALA A 339 -6.40 -4.45 6.48
CA ALA A 339 -5.01 -4.64 6.89
C ALA A 339 -4.37 -3.35 7.43
N MET A 340 -4.63 -2.21 6.79
CA MET A 340 -4.11 -0.93 7.23
C MET A 340 -4.66 -0.51 8.60
N PHE A 341 -5.93 -0.79 8.87
CA PHE A 341 -6.52 -0.54 10.18
C PHE A 341 -5.97 -1.49 11.24
N VAL A 342 -5.85 -2.79 10.95
CA VAL A 342 -5.23 -3.77 11.84
C VAL A 342 -3.81 -3.34 12.21
N PHE A 343 -3.00 -2.96 11.22
CA PHE A 343 -1.64 -2.46 11.43
C PHE A 343 -1.61 -1.25 12.37
N GLY A 344 -2.37 -0.20 12.06
CA GLY A 344 -2.33 1.05 12.84
C GLY A 344 -2.88 0.87 14.26
N ILE A 345 -3.95 0.07 14.43
CA ILE A 345 -4.52 -0.22 15.76
C ILE A 345 -3.52 -1.02 16.60
N ALA A 346 -2.96 -2.11 16.07
CA ALA A 346 -2.00 -2.94 16.80
C ALA A 346 -0.76 -2.13 17.21
N ARG A 347 -0.18 -1.37 16.27
CA ARG A 347 0.95 -0.46 16.56
C ARG A 347 0.59 0.60 17.58
N GLY A 348 -0.60 1.20 17.46
CA GLY A 348 -1.07 2.22 18.40
C GLY A 348 -1.24 1.71 19.82
N VAL A 349 -1.75 0.50 20.01
CA VAL A 349 -1.85 -0.16 21.33
C VAL A 349 -0.46 -0.50 21.86
N LYS A 350 0.39 -1.12 21.06
CA LYS A 350 1.74 -1.52 21.44
C LYS A 350 2.62 -0.35 21.91
N HIS A 351 2.44 0.81 21.32
CA HIS A 351 3.17 2.03 21.69
C HIS A 351 2.44 2.91 22.73
N GLY A 352 1.29 2.48 23.28
CA GLY A 352 0.52 3.25 24.25
C GLY A 352 -0.16 4.51 23.68
N TRP A 353 -0.30 4.62 22.38
CA TRP A 353 -1.00 5.73 21.72
C TRP A 353 -2.52 5.57 21.80
N LEU A 354 -2.99 4.33 21.83
CA LEU A 354 -4.38 3.95 21.95
C LEU A 354 -4.64 3.23 23.29
N HIS A 355 -5.89 3.30 23.75
CA HIS A 355 -6.31 2.48 24.87
C HIS A 355 -6.14 0.98 24.56
N PRO A 356 -5.66 0.15 25.48
CA PRO A 356 -5.39 -1.27 25.24
C PRO A 356 -6.57 -2.05 24.66
N ASP A 357 -7.80 -1.70 25.03
CA ASP A 357 -9.01 -2.38 24.54
C ASP A 357 -9.21 -2.31 23.02
N PHE A 358 -8.58 -1.35 22.33
CA PHE A 358 -8.64 -1.28 20.87
C PHE A 358 -8.00 -2.51 20.21
N ILE A 359 -7.13 -3.27 20.89
CA ILE A 359 -6.53 -4.47 20.33
C ILE A 359 -7.59 -5.52 19.93
N TYR A 360 -8.76 -5.52 20.58
CA TYR A 360 -9.87 -6.39 20.19
C TYR A 360 -10.27 -6.19 18.73
N ALA A 361 -10.36 -4.95 18.28
CA ALA A 361 -10.68 -4.66 16.89
C ALA A 361 -9.58 -5.17 15.91
N ALA A 362 -8.30 -5.03 16.28
CA ALA A 362 -7.21 -5.58 15.46
C ALA A 362 -7.24 -7.11 15.41
N GLU A 363 -7.52 -7.80 16.52
CA GLU A 363 -7.68 -9.26 16.54
C GLU A 363 -8.87 -9.74 15.69
N GLN A 364 -10.02 -9.05 15.77
CA GLN A 364 -11.15 -9.38 14.90
C GLN A 364 -10.80 -9.12 13.43
N GLY A 365 -10.13 -8.00 13.12
CA GLY A 365 -9.65 -7.69 11.78
C GLY A 365 -8.70 -8.76 11.23
N LEU A 366 -7.74 -9.23 12.03
CA LEU A 366 -6.85 -10.33 11.66
C LEU A 366 -7.64 -11.61 11.36
N LYS A 367 -8.61 -11.99 12.21
CA LYS A 367 -9.47 -13.16 11.98
C LYS A 367 -10.25 -13.03 10.66
N GLY A 368 -10.82 -11.84 10.39
CA GLY A 368 -11.50 -11.55 9.13
C GLY A 368 -10.55 -11.68 7.93
N MET A 369 -9.36 -11.07 7.99
CA MET A 369 -8.36 -11.20 6.93
C MET A 369 -7.99 -12.65 6.64
N MET A 370 -7.85 -13.48 7.66
CA MET A 370 -7.51 -14.92 7.51
C MET A 370 -8.56 -15.71 6.74
N THR A 371 -9.81 -15.27 6.68
CA THR A 371 -10.85 -15.87 5.84
C THR A 371 -10.70 -15.54 4.36
N LEU A 372 -9.98 -14.46 4.05
CA LEU A 372 -9.69 -13.99 2.69
C LEU A 372 -8.30 -14.42 2.18
N MET A 373 -7.57 -15.21 2.97
CA MET A 373 -6.25 -15.73 2.63
C MET A 373 -6.29 -17.27 2.57
N SER A 374 -5.55 -17.85 1.61
CA SER A 374 -5.41 -19.32 1.52
C SER A 374 -4.38 -19.86 2.50
N ASP A 375 -4.43 -21.19 2.72
CA ASP A 375 -3.40 -21.93 3.47
C ASP A 375 -2.02 -21.92 2.78
N LYS A 376 -1.96 -21.48 1.52
CA LYS A 376 -0.71 -21.31 0.74
C LYS A 376 -0.19 -19.87 0.76
N GLY A 377 -0.93 -18.93 1.36
CA GLY A 377 -0.59 -17.51 1.41
C GLY A 377 -1.11 -16.71 0.21
N ASP A 378 -2.12 -17.21 -0.52
CA ASP A 378 -2.79 -16.36 -1.50
C ASP A 378 -3.69 -15.36 -0.80
N VAL A 379 -3.76 -14.15 -1.34
CA VAL A 379 -4.52 -13.03 -0.78
C VAL A 379 -5.59 -12.61 -1.78
N THR A 380 -6.85 -12.63 -1.35
CA THR A 380 -8.01 -12.28 -2.20
C THR A 380 -8.64 -10.96 -1.80
N LYS A 381 -9.65 -10.50 -2.56
CA LYS A 381 -10.42 -9.27 -2.28
C LYS A 381 -9.56 -8.00 -2.17
N ILE A 382 -8.50 -7.91 -2.95
CA ILE A 382 -7.67 -6.71 -3.09
C ILE A 382 -8.35 -5.78 -4.09
N CYS A 383 -8.84 -4.62 -3.65
CA CYS A 383 -9.40 -3.61 -4.54
C CYS A 383 -8.33 -3.07 -5.49
N VAL A 384 -8.64 -3.00 -6.79
CA VAL A 384 -7.74 -2.39 -7.79
C VAL A 384 -7.47 -0.92 -7.51
N GLY A 385 -6.50 -0.32 -8.23
CA GLY A 385 -6.23 1.12 -8.19
C GLY A 385 -7.50 1.93 -8.43
N THR A 386 -7.77 2.90 -7.56
CA THR A 386 -9.04 3.65 -7.52
C THR A 386 -8.74 5.15 -7.51
N GLY A 387 -9.20 5.86 -8.54
CA GLY A 387 -9.13 7.32 -8.59
C GLY A 387 -10.33 7.97 -7.93
N ILE A 388 -10.35 9.30 -7.92
CA ILE A 388 -11.52 10.06 -7.50
C ILE A 388 -12.54 10.12 -8.63
N MET A 389 -13.81 9.92 -8.30
CA MET A 389 -14.94 10.04 -9.24
C MET A 389 -16.16 10.60 -8.51
N PRO A 390 -17.01 11.38 -9.21
CA PRO A 390 -18.16 12.02 -8.59
C PRO A 390 -19.34 11.07 -8.33
N SER A 391 -19.22 9.79 -8.68
CA SER A 391 -20.31 8.81 -8.53
C SER A 391 -19.95 7.75 -7.49
N PRO A 392 -20.77 7.54 -6.45
CA PRO A 392 -20.62 6.44 -5.53
C PRO A 392 -20.60 5.07 -6.22
N ALA A 393 -21.38 4.89 -7.29
CA ALA A 393 -21.43 3.64 -8.06
C ALA A 393 -20.07 3.22 -8.61
N TYR A 394 -19.18 4.17 -8.93
CA TYR A 394 -17.82 3.88 -9.34
C TYR A 394 -17.07 3.10 -8.24
N TYR A 395 -17.20 3.52 -6.99
CA TYR A 395 -16.52 2.88 -5.84
C TYR A 395 -17.13 1.51 -5.52
N TYR A 396 -18.46 1.37 -5.57
CA TYR A 396 -19.14 0.10 -5.36
C TYR A 396 -18.73 -0.97 -6.37
N ASN A 397 -18.50 -0.57 -7.61
CA ASN A 397 -18.21 -1.48 -8.73
C ASN A 397 -16.70 -1.64 -9.00
N ARG A 398 -15.83 -1.20 -8.09
CA ARG A 398 -14.39 -1.47 -8.27
C ARG A 398 -14.12 -2.96 -8.23
N PRO A 399 -13.45 -3.54 -9.25
CA PRO A 399 -13.10 -4.95 -9.22
C PRO A 399 -12.07 -5.25 -8.15
N THR A 400 -11.98 -6.51 -7.76
CA THR A 400 -10.94 -7.02 -6.87
C THR A 400 -9.99 -7.94 -7.64
N GLN A 401 -8.77 -8.06 -7.14
CA GLN A 401 -7.71 -8.93 -7.66
C GLN A 401 -7.19 -9.85 -6.55
N GLU A 402 -6.47 -10.88 -6.98
CA GLU A 402 -5.77 -11.80 -6.10
C GLU A 402 -4.26 -11.60 -6.23
N ASN A 403 -3.56 -11.76 -5.12
CA ASN A 403 -2.09 -11.75 -5.10
C ASN A 403 -1.50 -10.49 -5.79
N ASP A 404 -2.05 -9.32 -5.49
CA ASP A 404 -1.64 -8.07 -6.11
C ASP A 404 -0.84 -7.19 -5.14
N PRO A 405 0.29 -6.58 -5.56
CA PRO A 405 1.10 -5.70 -4.71
C PRO A 405 0.30 -4.55 -4.08
N MET A 406 -0.87 -4.18 -4.64
CA MET A 406 -1.77 -3.17 -4.09
C MET A 406 -2.20 -3.47 -2.64
N GLY A 407 -2.38 -4.75 -2.32
CA GLY A 407 -2.82 -5.20 -0.99
C GLY A 407 -1.77 -5.97 -0.21
N GLU A 408 -0.82 -6.63 -0.87
CA GLU A 408 0.12 -7.55 -0.19
C GLU A 408 1.07 -6.83 0.76
N GLY A 409 1.55 -5.63 0.39
CA GLY A 409 2.37 -4.82 1.29
C GLY A 409 1.64 -4.47 2.60
N PRO A 410 0.44 -3.86 2.55
CA PRO A 410 -0.39 -3.63 3.73
C PRO A 410 -0.71 -4.89 4.54
N VAL A 411 -1.06 -5.99 3.87
CA VAL A 411 -1.35 -7.29 4.54
C VAL A 411 -0.14 -7.80 5.28
N LEU A 412 1.04 -7.81 4.66
CA LEU A 412 2.29 -8.20 5.32
C LEU A 412 2.57 -7.34 6.54
N ARG A 413 2.45 -6.01 6.45
CA ARG A 413 2.68 -5.11 7.58
C ARG A 413 1.71 -5.37 8.73
N ALA A 414 0.43 -5.62 8.44
CA ALA A 414 -0.55 -6.01 9.45
C ALA A 414 -0.19 -7.33 10.15
N LEU A 415 0.17 -8.34 9.38
CA LEU A 415 0.57 -9.64 9.93
C LEU A 415 1.82 -9.52 10.82
N ILE A 416 2.83 -8.76 10.38
CA ILE A 416 4.07 -8.53 11.13
C ILE A 416 3.79 -7.82 12.45
N GLU A 417 2.95 -6.78 12.44
CA GLU A 417 2.60 -6.05 13.66
C GLU A 417 1.83 -6.93 14.66
N MET A 418 0.98 -7.83 14.16
CA MET A 418 0.21 -8.76 14.99
C MET A 418 1.01 -9.94 15.55
N MET A 419 2.27 -10.16 15.11
CA MET A 419 3.12 -11.25 15.65
C MET A 419 3.43 -11.08 17.14
N ASP A 420 3.56 -9.86 17.62
CA ASP A 420 3.89 -9.49 19.00
C ASP A 420 2.93 -8.46 19.61
N ALA A 421 1.75 -8.31 19.01
CA ALA A 421 0.71 -7.50 19.60
C ALA A 421 0.19 -8.15 20.89
N PRO A 422 -0.13 -7.34 21.92
CA PRO A 422 -0.72 -7.89 23.14
C PRO A 422 -2.08 -8.51 22.84
N LYS A 423 -2.45 -9.57 23.56
CA LYS A 423 -3.76 -10.22 23.38
C LYS A 423 -4.81 -9.58 24.26
N TYR A 424 -6.01 -9.39 23.72
CA TYR A 424 -7.13 -8.82 24.44
C TYR A 424 -7.45 -9.58 25.75
N THR A 425 -7.39 -10.90 25.74
CA THR A 425 -7.61 -11.75 26.90
C THR A 425 -6.58 -11.52 28.02
N GLU A 426 -5.32 -11.28 27.65
CA GLU A 426 -4.23 -10.97 28.58
C GLU A 426 -4.45 -9.61 29.23
N ILE A 427 -4.78 -8.58 28.43
CA ILE A 427 -5.12 -7.23 28.92
C ILE A 427 -6.29 -7.27 29.91
N LYS A 428 -7.36 -8.02 29.62
CA LYS A 428 -8.52 -8.13 30.53
C LYS A 428 -8.18 -8.87 31.83
N ALA A 429 -7.29 -9.85 31.79
CA ALA A 429 -6.83 -10.53 32.99
C ALA A 429 -6.04 -9.58 33.91
N GLU A 430 -5.15 -8.77 33.36
CA GLU A 430 -4.39 -7.75 34.11
C GLU A 430 -5.34 -6.69 34.73
N GLN A 431 -6.28 -6.16 33.96
CA GLN A 431 -7.25 -5.18 34.47
C GLN A 431 -8.14 -5.73 35.59
N GLN A 432 -8.45 -7.03 35.56
CA GLN A 432 -9.19 -7.68 36.66
C GLN A 432 -8.33 -7.86 37.92
N TYR A 433 -7.05 -8.23 37.74
CA TYR A 433 -6.10 -8.39 38.82
C TYR A 433 -5.90 -7.06 39.58
N ASP A 434 -5.67 -5.96 38.87
CA ASP A 434 -5.51 -4.62 39.45
C ASP A 434 -6.74 -4.20 40.27
N LYS A 435 -7.96 -4.50 39.79
CA LYS A 435 -9.19 -4.24 40.58
C LYS A 435 -9.28 -5.04 41.86
N ILE A 436 -8.71 -6.23 41.91
CA ILE A 436 -8.69 -7.08 43.12
C ILE A 436 -7.66 -6.55 44.11
N VAL A 437 -6.49 -6.09 43.63
CA VAL A 437 -5.42 -5.55 44.49
C VAL A 437 -5.80 -4.22 45.10
N VAL A 438 -6.50 -3.34 44.38
CA VAL A 438 -6.96 -2.03 44.90
C VAL A 438 -8.10 -2.16 45.90
N LYS A 439 -8.80 -3.29 45.94
CA LYS A 439 -9.88 -3.56 46.92
C LYS A 439 -9.41 -4.22 48.24
N LYS A 440 -8.14 -4.55 48.38
CA LYS A 440 -7.51 -5.04 49.60
C LYS A 440 -6.75 -3.91 50.30
#